data_937d95a1a69ada53c1c01567b9cb5aab
#
_entry.id   937d95a1a69ada53c1c01567b9cb5aab
#
_cell.length_a   1.000
_cell.length_b   1.000
_cell.length_c   1.000
_cell.angle_alpha   90.00
_cell.angle_beta   90.00
_cell.angle_gamma   90.00
#
_symmetry.space_group_name_H-M   'P 1'
#
loop_
_entity.id
_entity.type
_entity.pdbx_description
1 polymer ?
#
loop_
_entity_poly.entity_id
_entity_poly.type
_entity_poly.pdbx_seq_one_letter_code
_entity_poly.pdbx_strand_id
1 'polypeptide(L)'
;MTEAEREAALLAQAQRLLAEEQDKSTEAQRAQALLNQQVAALRNQLGQLQALLDDSKERESAASIQVQSLGSDLNAALARAAAEERRRRQLEEAERQRLEAEAQDLQKYRSEFFGRLRDVLGNQPGVQVVGDRFVFASEVLFPPGSADLSPAGRGEVAKVAEILRAVVDDIPAGIDWVIQVDGHTDNVPLSGQGEFADNWELSQGRALSVVRYMSSSLGIPPDRLSANGFGEYNPVNTADTEEARAQNRRIELKFTEK
;
A
#
# COMPACT_ATOMS: atom_id res chain seq x y z
N MET A 1 31.54 -105.23 69.48
CA MET A 1 31.58 -104.82 68.06
C MET A 1 32.64 -105.69 67.39
N THR A 2 32.23 -106.49 66.54
CA THR A 2 33.08 -107.31 65.68
C THR A 2 33.80 -106.36 64.62
N GLU A 3 34.94 -106.82 64.10
CA GLU A 3 35.71 -106.12 63.11
C GLU A 3 34.90 -105.80 61.84
N ALA A 4 34.02 -106.67 61.39
CA ALA A 4 33.06 -106.52 60.30
C ALA A 4 32.00 -105.44 60.57
N GLU A 5 31.55 -105.29 61.86
CA GLU A 5 30.61 -104.21 62.23
C GLU A 5 31.27 -102.83 62.18
N ARG A 6 32.58 -102.73 62.43
CA ARG A 6 33.34 -101.48 62.30
C ARG A 6 33.58 -101.11 60.85
N GLU A 7 33.91 -102.09 60.01
CA GLU A 7 34.04 -101.83 58.57
C GLU A 7 32.74 -101.45 57.94
N ALA A 8 31.67 -102.02 58.27
CA ALA A 8 30.34 -101.67 57.76
C ALA A 8 29.92 -100.27 58.24
N ALA A 9 30.22 -99.86 59.48
CA ALA A 9 29.99 -98.50 59.99
C ALA A 9 30.80 -97.44 59.28
N LEU A 10 32.08 -97.73 59.05
CA LEU A 10 32.99 -96.85 58.29
C LEU A 10 32.58 -96.67 56.81
N LEU A 11 32.18 -97.78 56.20
CA LEU A 11 31.65 -97.73 54.78
C LEU A 11 30.39 -96.89 54.72
N ALA A 12 29.42 -97.13 55.67
CA ALA A 12 28.22 -96.31 55.76
C ALA A 12 28.48 -94.81 55.97
N GLN A 13 29.50 -94.51 56.82
CA GLN A 13 29.94 -93.10 57.00
C GLN A 13 30.52 -92.49 55.79
N ALA A 14 31.43 -93.21 55.05
CA ALA A 14 32.04 -92.79 53.79
C ALA A 14 31.04 -92.57 52.71
N GLN A 15 30.05 -93.46 52.63
CA GLN A 15 28.93 -93.33 51.69
C GLN A 15 28.06 -92.04 51.95
N ARG A 16 27.79 -91.74 53.27
CA ARG A 16 27.11 -90.54 53.61
C ARG A 16 27.88 -89.27 53.28
N LEU A 17 29.20 -89.23 53.58
CA LEU A 17 30.04 -88.08 53.24
C LEU A 17 30.15 -87.92 51.76
N LEU A 18 30.24 -89.02 51.02
CA LEU A 18 30.24 -88.96 49.54
C LEU A 18 28.93 -88.38 48.97
N ALA A 19 27.79 -88.83 49.53
CA ALA A 19 26.47 -88.28 49.08
C ALA A 19 26.33 -86.79 49.47
N GLU A 20 26.76 -86.38 50.66
CA GLU A 20 26.77 -84.95 51.07
C GLU A 20 27.66 -84.10 50.17
N GLU A 21 28.86 -84.59 49.72
CA GLU A 21 29.74 -83.89 48.83
C GLU A 21 29.22 -83.84 47.38
N GLN A 22 28.54 -84.91 46.91
CA GLN A 22 27.80 -84.91 45.63
C GLN A 22 26.65 -83.91 45.61
N ASP A 23 25.87 -83.85 46.71
CA ASP A 23 24.77 -82.88 46.83
C ASP A 23 25.29 -81.41 46.81
N LYS A 24 26.35 -81.12 47.60
CA LYS A 24 27.00 -79.81 47.56
C LYS A 24 27.57 -79.45 46.20
N SER A 25 28.20 -80.44 45.51
CA SER A 25 28.71 -80.22 44.15
C SER A 25 27.57 -79.94 43.15
N THR A 26 26.44 -80.63 43.27
CA THR A 26 25.28 -80.38 42.39
C THR A 26 24.62 -79.05 42.65
N GLU A 27 24.52 -78.62 43.91
CA GLU A 27 24.04 -77.27 44.30
C GLU A 27 24.98 -76.17 43.76
N ALA A 28 26.31 -76.34 43.93
CA ALA A 28 27.30 -75.41 43.41
C ALA A 28 27.20 -75.30 41.86
N GLN A 29 27.04 -76.43 41.17
CA GLN A 29 26.85 -76.43 39.70
C GLN A 29 25.57 -75.72 39.28
N ARG A 30 24.43 -75.90 40.00
CA ARG A 30 23.16 -75.19 39.75
C ARG A 30 23.35 -73.70 40.02
N ALA A 31 23.98 -73.29 41.11
CA ALA A 31 24.24 -71.88 41.40
C ALA A 31 25.11 -71.22 40.33
N GLN A 32 26.17 -71.95 39.87
CA GLN A 32 27.02 -71.44 38.79
C GLN A 32 26.27 -71.34 37.44
N ALA A 33 25.40 -72.30 37.13
CA ALA A 33 24.59 -72.21 35.92
C ALA A 33 23.63 -71.02 35.95
N LEU A 34 22.97 -70.78 37.11
CA LEU A 34 22.11 -69.62 37.33
C LEU A 34 22.87 -68.26 37.20
N LEU A 35 24.06 -68.22 37.84
CA LEU A 35 24.91 -67.03 37.74
C LEU A 35 25.34 -66.74 36.29
N ASN A 36 25.73 -67.80 35.53
CA ASN A 36 26.10 -67.64 34.13
C ASN A 36 24.90 -67.16 33.28
N GLN A 37 23.72 -67.63 33.59
CA GLN A 37 22.48 -67.19 32.92
C GLN A 37 22.20 -65.68 33.25
N GLN A 38 22.35 -65.27 34.51
CA GLN A 38 22.22 -63.86 34.90
C GLN A 38 23.26 -62.96 34.21
N VAL A 39 24.52 -63.39 34.18
CA VAL A 39 25.61 -62.67 33.49
C VAL A 39 25.29 -62.51 31.99
N ALA A 40 24.81 -63.56 31.35
CA ALA A 40 24.42 -63.51 29.94
C ALA A 40 23.22 -62.51 29.70
N ALA A 41 22.21 -62.53 30.58
CA ALA A 41 21.10 -61.62 30.51
C ALA A 41 21.53 -60.16 30.74
N LEU A 42 22.40 -59.87 31.74
CA LEU A 42 22.96 -58.54 31.95
C LEU A 42 23.80 -58.03 30.79
N ARG A 43 24.60 -58.89 30.18
CA ARG A 43 25.37 -58.55 28.96
C ARG A 43 24.46 -58.18 27.79
N ASN A 44 23.37 -58.89 27.57
CA ASN A 44 22.37 -58.54 26.53
C ASN A 44 21.70 -57.22 26.86
N GLN A 45 21.33 -56.94 28.10
CA GLN A 45 20.77 -55.65 28.51
C GLN A 45 21.72 -54.50 28.30
N LEU A 46 23.02 -54.68 28.65
CA LEU A 46 24.08 -53.68 28.39
C LEU A 46 24.21 -53.41 26.91
N GLY A 47 24.25 -54.42 26.05
CA GLY A 47 24.29 -54.25 24.62
C GLY A 47 23.09 -53.50 24.03
N GLN A 48 21.87 -53.77 24.53
CA GLN A 48 20.66 -53.03 24.15
C GLN A 48 20.75 -51.53 24.59
N LEU A 49 21.20 -51.28 25.81
CA LEU A 49 21.32 -49.90 26.33
C LEU A 49 22.41 -49.12 25.55
N GLN A 50 23.54 -49.78 25.21
CA GLN A 50 24.55 -49.16 24.36
C GLN A 50 24.02 -48.78 22.98
N ALA A 51 23.29 -49.70 22.31
CA ALA A 51 22.67 -49.41 21.03
C ALA A 51 21.64 -48.25 21.07
N LEU A 52 20.84 -48.18 22.15
CA LEU A 52 19.91 -47.05 22.35
C LEU A 52 20.64 -45.72 22.59
N LEU A 53 21.76 -45.79 23.33
CA LEU A 53 22.56 -44.58 23.57
C LEU A 53 23.20 -44.06 22.29
N ASP A 54 23.72 -44.97 21.45
CA ASP A 54 24.34 -44.63 20.17
C ASP A 54 23.29 -44.06 19.18
N ASP A 55 22.09 -44.65 19.08
CA ASP A 55 20.96 -44.11 18.31
C ASP A 55 20.53 -42.72 18.81
N SER A 56 20.46 -42.52 20.13
CA SER A 56 20.17 -41.22 20.72
C SER A 56 21.18 -40.15 20.37
N LYS A 57 22.46 -40.50 20.42
CA LYS A 57 23.55 -39.56 20.03
C LYS A 57 23.52 -39.21 18.54
N GLU A 58 23.24 -40.17 17.69
CA GLU A 58 23.07 -39.90 16.25
C GLU A 58 21.91 -38.95 15.99
N ARG A 59 20.74 -39.16 16.65
CA ARG A 59 19.60 -38.27 16.54
C ARG A 59 19.90 -36.88 17.08
N GLU A 60 20.59 -36.76 18.21
CA GLU A 60 21.01 -35.48 18.75
C GLU A 60 21.92 -34.71 17.81
N SER A 61 22.92 -35.43 17.22
CA SER A 61 23.82 -34.84 16.22
C SER A 61 23.09 -34.38 14.97
N ALA A 62 22.15 -35.18 14.44
CA ALA A 62 21.34 -34.82 13.29
C ALA A 62 20.43 -33.61 13.59
N ALA A 63 19.78 -33.59 14.77
CA ALA A 63 18.97 -32.47 15.20
C ALA A 63 19.78 -31.18 15.35
N SER A 64 21.00 -31.26 15.91
CA SER A 64 21.92 -30.13 16.05
C SER A 64 22.29 -29.52 14.71
N ILE A 65 22.66 -30.37 13.72
CA ILE A 65 22.96 -29.92 12.36
C ILE A 65 21.73 -29.24 11.71
N GLN A 66 20.55 -29.82 11.88
CA GLN A 66 19.32 -29.26 11.35
C GLN A 66 18.99 -27.90 11.96
N VAL A 67 19.13 -27.74 13.28
CA VAL A 67 18.94 -26.43 13.97
C VAL A 67 19.93 -25.40 13.46
N GLN A 68 21.19 -25.77 13.26
CA GLN A 68 22.21 -24.87 12.73
C GLN A 68 21.90 -24.43 11.28
N SER A 69 21.47 -25.38 10.42
CA SER A 69 21.04 -25.07 9.05
C SER A 69 19.84 -24.14 9.03
N LEU A 70 18.79 -24.45 9.81
CA LEU A 70 17.59 -23.59 9.92
C LEU A 70 17.92 -22.20 10.45
N GLY A 71 18.85 -22.09 11.41
CA GLY A 71 19.34 -20.81 11.92
C GLY A 71 20.03 -19.98 10.84
N SER A 72 20.87 -20.63 10.01
CA SER A 72 21.52 -19.98 8.87
C SER A 72 20.50 -19.50 7.82
N ASP A 73 19.55 -20.36 7.47
CA ASP A 73 18.52 -20.04 6.48
C ASP A 73 17.61 -18.91 6.96
N LEU A 74 17.25 -18.90 8.23
CA LEU A 74 16.48 -17.83 8.86
C LEU A 74 17.22 -16.50 8.82
N ASN A 75 18.51 -16.49 9.18
CA ASN A 75 19.34 -15.29 9.12
C ASN A 75 19.46 -14.75 7.69
N ALA A 76 19.64 -15.65 6.72
CA ALA A 76 19.68 -15.26 5.30
C ALA A 76 18.34 -14.70 4.82
N ALA A 77 17.22 -15.28 5.23
CA ALA A 77 15.88 -14.78 4.90
C ALA A 77 15.59 -13.41 5.55
N LEU A 78 15.97 -13.22 6.82
CA LEU A 78 15.84 -11.94 7.51
C LEU A 78 16.70 -10.84 6.86
N ALA A 79 17.94 -11.18 6.45
CA ALA A 79 18.81 -10.24 5.76
C ALA A 79 18.22 -9.79 4.40
N ARG A 80 17.62 -10.74 3.64
CA ARG A 80 16.95 -10.43 2.37
C ARG A 80 15.71 -9.55 2.60
N ALA A 81 14.86 -9.89 3.56
CA ALA A 81 13.68 -9.10 3.90
C ALA A 81 14.04 -7.67 4.34
N ALA A 82 15.07 -7.51 5.17
CA ALA A 82 15.57 -6.20 5.59
C ALA A 82 16.14 -5.38 4.42
N ALA A 83 16.85 -6.02 3.48
CA ALA A 83 17.36 -5.35 2.29
C ALA A 83 16.24 -4.90 1.35
N GLU A 84 15.22 -5.73 1.15
CA GLU A 84 14.05 -5.42 0.34
C GLU A 84 13.23 -4.26 0.94
N GLU A 85 13.01 -4.28 2.26
CA GLU A 85 12.31 -3.19 2.95
C GLU A 85 13.07 -1.86 2.85
N ARG A 86 14.41 -1.87 3.01
CA ARG A 86 15.23 -0.67 2.81
C ARG A 86 15.11 -0.14 1.38
N ARG A 87 15.15 -1.03 0.38
CA ARG A 87 14.98 -0.64 -1.02
C ARG A 87 13.62 -0.02 -1.29
N ARG A 88 12.56 -0.62 -0.73
CA ARG A 88 11.20 -0.09 -0.85
C ARG A 88 11.09 1.31 -0.24
N ARG A 89 11.59 1.50 0.98
CA ARG A 89 11.61 2.82 1.64
C ARG A 89 12.37 3.87 0.84
N GLN A 90 13.51 3.50 0.23
CA GLN A 90 14.26 4.42 -0.62
C GLN A 90 13.48 4.83 -1.88
N LEU A 91 12.76 3.89 -2.51
CA LEU A 91 11.92 4.19 -3.67
C LEU A 91 10.74 5.08 -3.29
N GLU A 92 10.05 4.78 -2.20
CA GLU A 92 8.94 5.58 -1.67
C GLU A 92 9.40 7.02 -1.32
N GLU A 93 10.57 7.16 -0.71
CA GLU A 93 11.15 8.48 -0.38
C GLU A 93 11.52 9.27 -1.64
N ALA A 94 12.16 8.63 -2.62
CA ALA A 94 12.51 9.27 -3.88
C ALA A 94 11.27 9.70 -4.67
N GLU A 95 10.23 8.89 -4.69
CA GLU A 95 8.95 9.24 -5.32
C GLU A 95 8.25 10.40 -4.62
N ARG A 96 8.23 10.38 -3.26
CA ARG A 96 7.68 11.50 -2.49
C ARG A 96 8.41 12.80 -2.79
N GLN A 97 9.75 12.81 -2.79
CA GLN A 97 10.54 13.99 -3.12
C GLN A 97 10.27 14.50 -4.54
N ARG A 98 10.11 13.58 -5.51
CA ARG A 98 9.74 13.95 -6.88
C ARG A 98 8.37 14.63 -6.94
N LEU A 99 7.36 14.04 -6.28
CA LEU A 99 6.01 14.61 -6.24
C LEU A 99 5.96 15.96 -5.50
N GLU A 100 6.72 16.11 -4.41
CA GLU A 100 6.83 17.37 -3.70
C GLU A 100 7.48 18.47 -4.57
N ALA A 101 8.53 18.14 -5.33
CA ALA A 101 9.17 19.07 -6.25
C ALA A 101 8.22 19.47 -7.40
N GLU A 102 7.51 18.50 -7.98
CA GLU A 102 6.52 18.74 -9.04
C GLU A 102 5.37 19.64 -8.57
N ALA A 103 4.87 19.40 -7.35
CA ALA A 103 3.83 20.24 -6.74
C ALA A 103 4.33 21.68 -6.47
N GLN A 104 5.57 21.85 -6.04
CA GLN A 104 6.18 23.18 -5.83
C GLN A 104 6.34 23.94 -7.16
N ASP A 105 6.81 23.27 -8.20
CA ASP A 105 6.95 23.86 -9.53
C ASP A 105 5.58 24.26 -10.09
N LEU A 106 4.58 23.41 -10.01
CA LEU A 106 3.21 23.74 -10.43
C LEU A 106 2.67 24.96 -9.66
N GLN A 107 2.89 25.02 -8.34
CA GLN A 107 2.47 26.16 -7.53
C GLN A 107 3.16 27.46 -7.96
N LYS A 108 4.44 27.43 -8.31
CA LYS A 108 5.19 28.56 -8.82
C LYS A 108 4.61 29.05 -10.14
N TYR A 109 4.43 28.15 -11.13
CA TYR A 109 3.87 28.52 -12.43
C TYR A 109 2.44 29.01 -12.32
N ARG A 110 1.63 28.39 -11.47
CA ARG A 110 0.29 28.86 -11.13
C ARG A 110 0.30 30.29 -10.60
N SER A 111 1.19 30.59 -9.66
CA SER A 111 1.33 31.94 -9.08
C SER A 111 1.77 32.98 -10.11
N GLU A 112 2.70 32.61 -11.00
CA GLU A 112 3.17 33.49 -12.07
C GLU A 112 2.08 33.75 -13.12
N PHE A 113 1.34 32.72 -13.54
CA PHE A 113 0.20 32.85 -14.43
C PHE A 113 -0.87 33.78 -13.87
N PHE A 114 -1.29 33.58 -12.63
CA PHE A 114 -2.27 34.45 -11.98
C PHE A 114 -1.73 35.86 -11.71
N GLY A 115 -0.44 36.02 -11.48
CA GLY A 115 0.21 37.32 -11.38
C GLY A 115 0.06 38.10 -12.67
N ARG A 116 0.47 37.54 -13.80
CA ARG A 116 0.39 38.17 -15.15
C ARG A 116 -1.06 38.47 -15.54
N LEU A 117 -1.98 37.53 -15.27
CA LEU A 117 -3.41 37.75 -15.52
C LEU A 117 -4.00 38.88 -14.67
N ARG A 118 -3.59 38.99 -13.41
CA ARG A 118 -4.04 40.08 -12.52
C ARG A 118 -3.59 41.45 -13.04
N ASP A 119 -2.37 41.53 -13.55
CA ASP A 119 -1.83 42.77 -14.11
C ASP A 119 -2.60 43.25 -15.35
N VAL A 120 -3.08 42.28 -16.18
CA VAL A 120 -3.80 42.58 -17.43
C VAL A 120 -5.31 42.76 -17.22
N LEU A 121 -5.94 41.91 -16.37
CA LEU A 121 -7.39 41.86 -16.21
C LEU A 121 -7.90 42.49 -14.90
N GLY A 122 -7.02 42.76 -13.92
CA GLY A 122 -7.41 43.13 -12.57
C GLY A 122 -8.21 44.44 -12.40
N ASN A 123 -8.29 45.24 -13.45
CA ASN A 123 -9.04 46.50 -13.48
C ASN A 123 -10.19 46.52 -14.48
N GLN A 124 -10.58 45.36 -15.05
CA GLN A 124 -11.68 45.32 -16.03
C GLN A 124 -13.02 45.05 -15.37
N PRO A 125 -14.10 45.76 -15.75
CA PRO A 125 -15.45 45.50 -15.27
C PRO A 125 -15.88 44.06 -15.62
N GLY A 126 -16.38 43.32 -14.63
CA GLY A 126 -16.91 41.98 -14.85
C GLY A 126 -15.91 40.83 -14.74
N VAL A 127 -14.65 41.11 -14.41
CA VAL A 127 -13.62 40.09 -14.14
C VAL A 127 -13.04 40.33 -12.73
N GLN A 128 -12.98 39.29 -11.93
CA GLN A 128 -12.41 39.33 -10.58
C GLN A 128 -11.39 38.20 -10.41
N VAL A 129 -10.31 38.50 -9.68
CA VAL A 129 -9.34 37.49 -9.25
C VAL A 129 -9.64 37.12 -7.80
N VAL A 130 -10.08 35.89 -7.58
CA VAL A 130 -10.40 35.38 -6.24
C VAL A 130 -9.49 34.20 -5.94
N GLY A 131 -8.44 34.41 -5.15
CA GLY A 131 -7.44 33.39 -4.85
C GLY A 131 -6.71 32.92 -6.11
N ASP A 132 -6.91 31.68 -6.50
CA ASP A 132 -6.33 30.98 -7.66
C ASP A 132 -7.30 30.86 -8.84
N ARG A 133 -8.32 31.71 -8.92
CA ARG A 133 -9.37 31.66 -9.93
C ARG A 133 -9.60 33.00 -10.57
N PHE A 134 -9.91 32.98 -11.87
CA PHE A 134 -10.49 34.09 -12.60
C PHE A 134 -11.98 33.88 -12.65
N VAL A 135 -12.70 34.85 -12.13
CA VAL A 135 -14.16 34.84 -12.05
C VAL A 135 -14.72 35.88 -13.01
N PHE A 136 -15.46 35.41 -13.99
CA PHE A 136 -16.16 36.24 -14.96
C PHE A 136 -17.66 36.22 -14.65
N ALA A 137 -18.28 37.38 -14.56
CA ALA A 137 -19.72 37.44 -14.53
C ALA A 137 -20.29 36.84 -15.81
N SER A 138 -21.28 35.95 -15.71
CA SER A 138 -21.87 35.29 -16.88
C SER A 138 -22.44 36.25 -17.92
N GLU A 139 -22.95 37.39 -17.47
CA GLU A 139 -23.52 38.46 -18.34
C GLU A 139 -22.45 39.10 -19.24
N VAL A 140 -21.21 39.08 -18.86
CA VAL A 140 -20.08 39.55 -19.70
C VAL A 140 -19.82 38.61 -20.85
N LEU A 141 -19.92 37.30 -20.57
CA LEU A 141 -19.58 36.25 -21.52
C LEU A 141 -20.76 35.83 -22.43
N PHE A 142 -21.96 35.82 -21.88
CA PHE A 142 -23.14 35.21 -22.53
C PHE A 142 -24.37 36.12 -22.47
N PRO A 143 -25.22 36.08 -23.50
CA PRO A 143 -26.61 36.60 -23.40
C PRO A 143 -27.40 35.83 -22.35
N PRO A 144 -28.49 36.44 -21.78
CA PRO A 144 -29.37 35.77 -20.83
C PRO A 144 -29.91 34.45 -21.40
N GLY A 145 -29.86 33.37 -20.60
CA GLY A 145 -30.37 32.06 -20.95
C GLY A 145 -29.60 31.31 -22.04
N SER A 146 -28.52 31.88 -22.58
CA SER A 146 -27.71 31.28 -23.65
C SER A 146 -26.37 30.75 -23.11
N ALA A 147 -25.83 29.78 -23.83
CA ALA A 147 -24.43 29.31 -23.69
C ALA A 147 -23.57 29.76 -24.89
N ASP A 148 -24.03 30.56 -25.81
CA ASP A 148 -23.26 31.11 -26.91
C ASP A 148 -22.45 32.32 -26.43
N LEU A 149 -21.11 32.27 -26.65
CA LEU A 149 -20.23 33.38 -26.32
C LEU A 149 -20.57 34.61 -27.16
N SER A 150 -20.84 35.74 -26.47
CA SER A 150 -20.99 37.04 -27.11
C SER A 150 -19.69 37.50 -27.76
N PRO A 151 -19.70 38.45 -28.72
CA PRO A 151 -18.47 39.03 -29.25
C PRO A 151 -17.56 39.63 -28.17
N ALA A 152 -18.14 40.30 -27.15
CA ALA A 152 -17.40 40.82 -26.01
C ALA A 152 -16.81 39.67 -25.17
N GLY A 153 -17.60 38.63 -24.87
CA GLY A 153 -17.16 37.44 -24.14
C GLY A 153 -16.02 36.71 -24.82
N ARG A 154 -16.04 36.61 -26.15
CA ARG A 154 -14.90 36.04 -26.93
C ARG A 154 -13.64 36.88 -26.75
N GLY A 155 -13.75 38.20 -26.68
CA GLY A 155 -12.62 39.11 -26.43
C GLY A 155 -12.00 38.88 -25.05
N GLU A 156 -12.83 38.69 -24.01
CA GLU A 156 -12.35 38.42 -22.64
C GLU A 156 -11.64 37.05 -22.54
N VAL A 157 -12.23 36.02 -23.12
CA VAL A 157 -11.61 34.67 -23.18
C VAL A 157 -10.31 34.70 -23.99
N ALA A 158 -10.23 35.47 -25.08
CA ALA A 158 -9.01 35.59 -25.89
C ALA A 158 -7.83 36.20 -25.10
N LYS A 159 -8.07 37.22 -24.28
CA LYS A 159 -7.05 37.81 -23.40
C LYS A 159 -6.45 36.79 -22.43
N VAL A 160 -7.30 35.95 -21.84
CA VAL A 160 -6.83 34.85 -20.96
C VAL A 160 -5.98 33.85 -21.75
N ALA A 161 -6.40 33.47 -22.95
CA ALA A 161 -5.64 32.55 -23.78
C ALA A 161 -4.29 33.10 -24.23
N GLU A 162 -4.17 34.40 -24.50
CA GLU A 162 -2.89 35.07 -24.83
C GLU A 162 -1.91 34.99 -23.65
N ILE A 163 -2.38 35.28 -22.44
CA ILE A 163 -1.55 35.20 -21.24
C ILE A 163 -1.16 33.75 -20.93
N LEU A 164 -2.10 32.82 -21.10
CA LEU A 164 -1.83 31.39 -20.93
C LEU A 164 -0.70 30.95 -21.88
N ARG A 165 -0.75 31.33 -23.16
CA ARG A 165 0.33 31.01 -24.12
C ARG A 165 1.69 31.58 -23.69
N ALA A 166 1.72 32.80 -23.16
CA ALA A 166 2.96 33.42 -22.71
C ALA A 166 3.60 32.73 -21.50
N VAL A 167 2.83 31.94 -20.75
CA VAL A 167 3.29 31.20 -19.55
C VAL A 167 3.53 29.73 -19.84
N VAL A 168 2.73 29.13 -20.74
CA VAL A 168 2.75 27.69 -21.03
C VAL A 168 4.11 27.21 -21.56
N ASP A 169 4.78 28.02 -22.36
CA ASP A 169 6.11 27.69 -22.90
C ASP A 169 7.19 27.61 -21.82
N ASP A 170 6.96 28.25 -20.67
CA ASP A 170 7.85 28.22 -19.50
C ASP A 170 7.57 27.03 -18.56
N ILE A 171 6.44 26.32 -18.73
CA ILE A 171 6.06 25.18 -17.87
C ILE A 171 6.85 23.93 -18.31
N PRO A 172 7.57 23.25 -17.41
CA PRO A 172 8.25 22.00 -17.73
C PRO A 172 7.31 20.95 -18.30
N ALA A 173 7.76 20.20 -19.30
CA ALA A 173 6.96 19.18 -19.99
C ALA A 173 6.47 18.04 -19.07
N GLY A 174 7.09 17.88 -17.88
CA GLY A 174 6.69 16.90 -16.89
C GLY A 174 5.49 17.28 -16.03
N ILE A 175 5.06 18.55 -16.07
CA ILE A 175 3.91 19.02 -15.28
C ILE A 175 2.63 18.83 -16.09
N ASP A 176 1.72 17.98 -15.58
CA ASP A 176 0.43 17.69 -16.23
C ASP A 176 -0.65 18.69 -15.78
N TRP A 177 -0.56 19.90 -16.33
CA TRP A 177 -1.46 21.00 -16.02
C TRP A 177 -2.72 21.00 -16.88
N VAL A 178 -3.81 21.56 -16.32
CA VAL A 178 -5.07 21.79 -17.04
C VAL A 178 -5.71 23.12 -16.62
N ILE A 179 -6.35 23.80 -17.57
CA ILE A 179 -7.29 24.89 -17.29
C ILE A 179 -8.67 24.28 -17.14
N GLN A 180 -9.17 24.33 -15.95
CA GLN A 180 -10.52 23.93 -15.60
C GLN A 180 -11.46 25.13 -15.73
N VAL A 181 -12.52 24.98 -16.50
CA VAL A 181 -13.57 25.99 -16.68
C VAL A 181 -14.82 25.51 -15.97
N ASP A 182 -15.20 26.22 -14.92
CA ASP A 182 -16.33 25.89 -14.06
C ASP A 182 -17.48 26.86 -14.29
N GLY A 183 -18.65 26.34 -14.69
CA GLY A 183 -19.87 27.09 -14.89
C GLY A 183 -20.80 27.04 -13.70
N HIS A 184 -21.34 28.20 -13.32
CA HIS A 184 -22.29 28.35 -12.20
C HIS A 184 -23.50 29.17 -12.61
N THR A 185 -24.66 28.86 -12.04
CA THR A 185 -25.91 29.63 -12.19
C THR A 185 -26.37 30.18 -10.84
N ASP A 186 -27.33 31.04 -10.86
CA ASP A 186 -28.16 31.34 -9.67
C ASP A 186 -29.17 30.23 -9.41
N ASN A 187 -29.99 30.42 -8.39
CA ASN A 187 -31.03 29.48 -7.95
C ASN A 187 -32.42 29.73 -8.64
N VAL A 188 -32.47 30.54 -9.68
CA VAL A 188 -33.72 30.76 -10.43
C VAL A 188 -33.91 29.59 -11.40
N PRO A 189 -35.00 28.82 -11.29
CA PRO A 189 -35.25 27.72 -12.22
C PRO A 189 -35.42 28.22 -13.65
N LEU A 190 -34.89 27.50 -14.61
CA LEU A 190 -35.16 27.76 -16.02
C LEU A 190 -36.62 27.38 -16.36
N SER A 191 -37.18 28.05 -17.37
CA SER A 191 -38.56 27.80 -17.80
C SER A 191 -38.83 26.39 -18.33
N GLY A 192 -37.77 25.63 -18.61
CA GLY A 192 -37.85 24.29 -19.24
C GLY A 192 -38.31 24.28 -20.69
N GLN A 193 -38.56 25.48 -21.30
CA GLN A 193 -39.00 25.63 -22.70
C GLN A 193 -37.86 26.16 -23.61
N GLY A 194 -36.67 26.40 -23.06
CA GLY A 194 -35.48 26.87 -23.77
C GLY A 194 -34.59 25.75 -24.29
N GLU A 195 -33.37 26.12 -24.65
CA GLU A 195 -32.34 25.18 -25.13
C GLU A 195 -31.88 24.21 -24.03
N PHE A 196 -31.95 24.65 -22.75
CA PHE A 196 -31.48 23.90 -21.60
C PHE A 196 -32.63 23.52 -20.69
N ALA A 197 -32.64 22.26 -20.22
CA ALA A 197 -33.70 21.75 -19.35
C ALA A 197 -33.59 22.31 -17.92
N ASP A 198 -32.38 22.50 -17.42
CA ASP A 198 -32.10 22.93 -16.06
C ASP A 198 -30.79 23.72 -15.92
N ASN A 199 -30.52 24.17 -14.70
CA ASN A 199 -29.27 24.90 -14.35
C ASN A 199 -28.01 24.06 -14.49
N TRP A 200 -28.11 22.73 -14.41
CA TRP A 200 -26.96 21.84 -14.68
C TRP A 200 -26.55 21.90 -16.16
N GLU A 201 -27.52 21.73 -17.05
CA GLU A 201 -27.25 21.77 -18.50
C GLU A 201 -26.78 23.16 -18.95
N LEU A 202 -27.38 24.25 -18.45
CA LEU A 202 -26.94 25.60 -18.79
C LEU A 202 -25.50 25.87 -18.34
N SER A 203 -25.19 25.55 -17.08
CA SER A 203 -23.83 25.78 -16.53
C SER A 203 -22.78 24.96 -17.28
N GLN A 204 -23.07 23.68 -17.57
CA GLN A 204 -22.21 22.80 -18.35
C GLN A 204 -22.07 23.29 -19.80
N GLY A 205 -23.14 23.70 -20.44
CA GLY A 205 -23.12 24.26 -21.79
C GLY A 205 -22.24 25.50 -21.91
N ARG A 206 -22.33 26.42 -20.93
CA ARG A 206 -21.51 27.63 -20.86
C ARG A 206 -20.02 27.31 -20.68
N ALA A 207 -19.68 26.43 -19.73
CA ALA A 207 -18.29 25.99 -19.53
C ALA A 207 -17.72 25.34 -20.80
N LEU A 208 -18.50 24.46 -21.44
CA LEU A 208 -18.11 23.78 -22.66
C LEU A 208 -17.93 24.75 -23.85
N SER A 209 -18.74 25.80 -23.95
CA SER A 209 -18.60 26.83 -25.01
C SER A 209 -17.28 27.60 -24.85
N VAL A 210 -16.86 27.94 -23.64
CA VAL A 210 -15.55 28.55 -23.36
C VAL A 210 -14.44 27.59 -23.80
N VAL A 211 -14.47 26.34 -23.36
CA VAL A 211 -13.47 25.33 -23.70
C VAL A 211 -13.36 25.12 -25.21
N ARG A 212 -14.51 25.00 -25.91
CA ARG A 212 -14.53 24.85 -27.37
C ARG A 212 -13.92 26.06 -28.07
N TYR A 213 -14.24 27.27 -27.62
CA TYR A 213 -13.66 28.48 -28.18
C TYR A 213 -12.13 28.56 -27.94
N MET A 214 -11.68 28.24 -26.73
CA MET A 214 -10.24 28.20 -26.41
C MET A 214 -9.52 27.18 -27.28
N SER A 215 -10.08 26.01 -27.49
CA SER A 215 -9.47 24.96 -28.29
C SER A 215 -9.51 25.25 -29.79
N SER A 216 -10.72 25.49 -30.35
CA SER A 216 -10.91 25.54 -31.81
C SER A 216 -10.45 26.86 -32.44
N SER A 217 -10.59 27.99 -31.70
CA SER A 217 -10.32 29.33 -32.24
C SER A 217 -9.04 29.94 -31.70
N LEU A 218 -8.65 29.61 -30.47
CA LEU A 218 -7.49 30.18 -29.80
C LEU A 218 -6.29 29.21 -29.73
N GLY A 219 -6.45 27.96 -30.18
CA GLY A 219 -5.35 27.00 -30.34
C GLY A 219 -4.78 26.46 -29.04
N ILE A 220 -5.53 26.52 -27.93
CA ILE A 220 -5.14 25.84 -26.69
C ILE A 220 -5.37 24.33 -26.87
N PRO A 221 -4.38 23.46 -26.57
CA PRO A 221 -4.53 22.02 -26.72
C PRO A 221 -5.73 21.47 -25.95
N PRO A 222 -6.60 20.65 -26.55
CA PRO A 222 -7.83 20.19 -25.91
C PRO A 222 -7.58 19.28 -24.69
N ASP A 223 -6.44 18.61 -24.62
CA ASP A 223 -6.00 17.81 -23.48
C ASP A 223 -5.59 18.67 -22.27
N ARG A 224 -5.44 19.97 -22.45
CA ARG A 224 -5.16 20.98 -21.43
C ARG A 224 -6.39 21.76 -20.98
N LEU A 225 -7.58 21.32 -21.32
CA LEU A 225 -8.83 21.99 -21.00
C LEU A 225 -9.84 21.01 -20.39
N SER A 226 -10.57 21.46 -19.39
CA SER A 226 -11.73 20.74 -18.85
C SER A 226 -12.90 21.68 -18.65
N ALA A 227 -14.14 21.16 -18.76
CA ALA A 227 -15.38 21.90 -18.57
C ALA A 227 -16.24 21.20 -17.53
N ASN A 228 -16.69 21.94 -16.50
CA ASN A 228 -17.57 21.44 -15.46
C ASN A 228 -18.75 22.39 -15.26
N GLY A 229 -19.96 21.82 -15.09
CA GLY A 229 -21.14 22.55 -14.69
C GLY A 229 -21.49 22.24 -13.26
N PHE A 230 -21.72 23.25 -12.44
CA PHE A 230 -22.10 23.12 -11.03
C PHE A 230 -23.56 23.52 -10.77
N GLY A 231 -24.26 24.03 -11.79
CA GLY A 231 -25.62 24.54 -11.59
C GLY A 231 -25.67 25.61 -10.52
N GLU A 232 -26.71 25.58 -9.72
CA GLU A 232 -26.99 26.48 -8.59
C GLU A 232 -26.38 26.00 -7.26
N TYR A 233 -25.75 24.79 -7.25
CA TYR A 233 -25.42 24.07 -6.02
C TYR A 233 -24.07 24.46 -5.40
N ASN A 234 -23.36 25.41 -6.01
CA ASN A 234 -22.12 25.95 -5.45
C ASN A 234 -22.13 27.48 -5.41
N PRO A 235 -23.05 28.09 -4.63
CA PRO A 235 -23.16 29.54 -4.56
C PRO A 235 -21.99 30.15 -3.78
N VAL A 236 -21.51 31.31 -4.24
CA VAL A 236 -20.55 32.16 -3.49
C VAL A 236 -21.25 33.12 -2.55
N ASN A 237 -22.52 33.43 -2.81
CA ASN A 237 -23.37 34.24 -1.96
C ASN A 237 -24.75 33.58 -1.82
N THR A 238 -25.12 33.25 -0.58
CA THR A 238 -26.38 32.53 -0.27
C THR A 238 -27.57 33.45 0.03
N ALA A 239 -27.37 34.78 -0.04
CA ALA A 239 -28.45 35.72 0.16
C ALA A 239 -29.46 35.64 -1.00
N ASP A 240 -30.75 35.81 -0.70
CA ASP A 240 -31.79 35.82 -1.72
C ASP A 240 -32.04 37.26 -2.25
N THR A 241 -30.99 37.81 -2.86
CA THR A 241 -31.03 39.14 -3.50
C THR A 241 -30.53 39.04 -4.94
N GLU A 242 -30.90 40.03 -5.79
CA GLU A 242 -30.41 40.05 -7.17
C GLU A 242 -28.91 40.20 -7.26
N GLU A 243 -28.27 40.92 -6.33
CA GLU A 243 -26.82 41.09 -6.25
C GLU A 243 -26.14 39.75 -5.94
N ALA A 244 -26.73 38.95 -5.04
CA ALA A 244 -26.20 37.61 -4.74
C ALA A 244 -26.38 36.68 -5.93
N ARG A 245 -27.54 36.71 -6.61
CA ARG A 245 -27.74 35.92 -7.83
C ARG A 245 -26.79 36.30 -8.95
N ALA A 246 -26.51 37.58 -9.15
CA ALA A 246 -25.55 38.05 -10.13
C ALA A 246 -24.13 37.55 -9.83
N GLN A 247 -23.71 37.50 -8.54
CA GLN A 247 -22.43 36.92 -8.13
C GLN A 247 -22.37 35.40 -8.36
N ASN A 248 -23.48 34.72 -8.22
CA ASN A 248 -23.56 33.27 -8.43
C ASN A 248 -23.55 32.90 -9.93
N ARG A 249 -24.11 33.73 -10.81
CA ARG A 249 -24.03 33.56 -12.27
C ARG A 249 -22.63 33.90 -12.77
N ARG A 250 -21.72 32.92 -12.73
CA ARG A 250 -20.31 33.13 -13.05
C ARG A 250 -19.69 31.97 -13.81
N ILE A 251 -18.56 32.27 -14.46
CA ILE A 251 -17.60 31.27 -14.98
C ILE A 251 -16.30 31.47 -14.22
N GLU A 252 -15.76 30.40 -13.68
CA GLU A 252 -14.45 30.37 -13.05
C GLU A 252 -13.46 29.65 -13.95
N LEU A 253 -12.28 30.23 -14.14
CA LEU A 253 -11.13 29.57 -14.77
C LEU A 253 -10.09 29.32 -13.72
N LYS A 254 -9.71 28.06 -13.56
CA LYS A 254 -8.73 27.60 -12.60
C LYS A 254 -7.59 26.90 -13.30
N PHE A 255 -6.34 27.26 -12.97
CA PHE A 255 -5.17 26.51 -13.39
C PHE A 255 -4.86 25.47 -12.31
N THR A 256 -4.86 24.19 -12.69
CA THR A 256 -4.67 23.08 -11.75
C THR A 256 -3.91 21.94 -12.42
N GLU A 257 -3.50 20.99 -11.63
CA GLU A 257 -2.99 19.70 -12.09
C GLU A 257 -4.16 18.83 -12.57
N LYS A 258 -3.89 17.98 -13.56
CA LYS A 258 -4.88 17.09 -14.18
C LYS A 258 -5.17 15.87 -13.30
#